data_752c3749a525278b9eb2d1d1b5261264
#
_entry.id   752c3749a525278b9eb2d1d1b5261264
#
_cell.length_a   1.000
_cell.length_b   1.000
_cell.length_c   1.000
_cell.angle_alpha   90.00
_cell.angle_beta   90.00
_cell.angle_gamma   90.00
#
_symmetry.space_group_name_H-M   'P 1'
#
loop_
_entity.id
_entity.type
_entity.pdbx_description
1 polymer ?
#
loop_
_entity_poly.entity_id
_entity_poly.type
_entity_poly.pdbx_seq_one_letter_code
_entity_poly.pdbx_strand_id
1 'polypeptide(L)'
;MRVLKRPVFLLDVSECADYLFTEAGEEVARRWKDSLDKTMALISKFPEIGRLRHDLPFPGIRTFFLKEFPRYLVFYRLEAEAIDLLRVRHGMMHLPGLFETGTPEA
;
A
#
# COMPACT_ATOMS: atom_id res chain seq x y z
N MET A 1 3.28 14.12 -10.08
CA MET A 1 3.03 14.37 -8.64
C MET A 1 4.16 13.79 -7.82
N ARG A 2 4.46 14.41 -6.69
CA ARG A 2 5.42 13.84 -5.74
C ARG A 2 4.80 12.61 -5.09
N VAL A 3 5.66 11.64 -4.76
CA VAL A 3 5.23 10.44 -4.05
C VAL A 3 5.89 10.46 -2.67
N LEU A 4 5.07 10.48 -1.65
CA LEU A 4 5.52 10.47 -0.26
C LEU A 4 5.29 9.08 0.32
N LYS A 5 6.31 8.52 0.94
CA LYS A 5 6.23 7.20 1.57
C LYS A 5 6.31 7.38 3.08
N ARG A 6 5.23 7.04 3.76
CA ARG A 6 5.21 7.14 5.22
C ARG A 6 6.15 6.11 5.84
N PRO A 7 6.75 6.41 7.01
CA PRO A 7 7.59 5.42 7.68
C PRO A 7 6.90 4.09 7.91
N VAL A 8 5.63 4.10 8.28
CA VAL A 8 4.87 2.86 8.48
C VAL A 8 4.65 2.11 7.17
N PHE A 9 4.53 2.83 6.04
CA PHE A 9 4.47 2.18 4.72
C PHE A 9 5.77 1.43 4.43
N LEU A 10 6.91 2.06 4.68
CA LEU A 10 8.21 1.43 4.46
C LEU A 10 8.40 0.22 5.37
N LEU A 11 7.92 0.31 6.60
CA LEU A 11 7.95 -0.84 7.52
C LEU A 11 7.09 -1.98 6.99
N ASP A 12 5.89 -1.67 6.49
CA ASP A 12 5.03 -2.67 5.87
C ASP A 12 5.72 -3.38 4.71
N VAL A 13 6.42 -2.63 3.86
CA VAL A 13 7.16 -3.20 2.73
C VAL A 13 8.18 -4.23 3.24
N SER A 14 8.95 -3.85 4.24
CA SER A 14 9.95 -4.73 4.83
C SER A 14 9.31 -5.97 5.44
N GLU A 15 8.24 -5.82 6.20
CA GLU A 15 7.57 -6.95 6.84
C GLU A 15 6.96 -7.91 5.82
N CYS A 16 6.31 -7.38 4.79
CA CYS A 16 5.73 -8.23 3.75
C CYS A 16 6.81 -8.99 2.97
N ALA A 17 7.90 -8.30 2.62
CA ALA A 17 8.99 -8.93 1.90
C ALA A 17 9.65 -10.03 2.74
N ASP A 18 9.89 -9.77 4.03
CA ASP A 18 10.48 -10.76 4.93
C ASP A 18 9.58 -11.97 5.11
N TYR A 19 8.28 -11.74 5.25
CA TYR A 19 7.32 -12.83 5.37
C TYR A 19 7.34 -13.72 4.13
N LEU A 20 7.31 -13.11 2.94
CA LEU A 20 7.32 -13.87 1.69
C LEU A 20 8.64 -14.57 1.45
N PHE A 21 9.74 -13.94 1.83
CA PHE A 21 11.05 -14.57 1.75
C PHE A 21 11.07 -15.86 2.58
N THR A 22 10.57 -15.79 3.81
CA THR A 22 10.54 -16.94 4.72
C THR A 22 9.59 -18.03 4.24
N GLU A 23 8.40 -17.65 3.82
CA GLU A 23 7.33 -18.60 3.49
C GLU A 23 7.36 -19.12 2.06
N ALA A 24 7.89 -18.34 1.12
CA ALA A 24 7.80 -18.69 -0.29
C ALA A 24 9.13 -18.55 -1.06
N GLY A 25 10.17 -18.05 -0.40
CA GLY A 25 11.51 -17.98 -0.99
C GLY A 25 11.85 -16.64 -1.60
N GLU A 26 13.14 -16.50 -1.94
CA GLU A 26 13.71 -15.25 -2.45
C GLU A 26 13.06 -14.79 -3.74
N GLU A 27 12.79 -15.71 -4.66
CA GLU A 27 12.24 -15.37 -5.97
C GLU A 27 10.83 -14.74 -5.85
N VAL A 28 10.00 -15.30 -4.98
CA VAL A 28 8.65 -14.77 -4.77
C VAL A 28 8.72 -13.41 -4.10
N ALA A 29 9.58 -13.25 -3.10
CA ALA A 29 9.76 -11.96 -2.43
C ALA A 29 10.23 -10.89 -3.42
N ARG A 30 11.16 -11.23 -4.30
CA ARG A 30 11.65 -10.31 -5.33
C ARG A 30 10.54 -9.91 -6.31
N ARG A 31 9.76 -10.88 -6.76
CA ARG A 31 8.65 -10.60 -7.68
C ARG A 31 7.59 -9.72 -7.02
N TRP A 32 7.36 -9.93 -5.73
CA TRP A 32 6.42 -9.09 -4.99
C TRP A 32 6.90 -7.63 -4.94
N LYS A 33 8.18 -7.43 -4.67
CA LYS A 33 8.75 -6.07 -4.63
C LYS A 33 8.68 -5.41 -6.00
N ASP A 34 8.97 -6.16 -7.07
CA ASP A 34 8.85 -5.65 -8.43
C ASP A 34 7.40 -5.28 -8.75
N SER A 35 6.45 -6.10 -8.34
CA SER A 35 5.03 -5.83 -8.53
C SER A 35 4.59 -4.57 -7.76
N LEU A 36 5.10 -4.40 -6.54
CA LEU A 36 4.83 -3.19 -5.76
C LEU A 36 5.37 -1.95 -6.49
N ASP A 37 6.60 -2.00 -6.98
CA ASP A 37 7.19 -0.88 -7.69
C ASP A 37 6.38 -0.51 -8.95
N LYS A 38 5.94 -1.51 -9.70
CA LYS A 38 5.10 -1.29 -10.88
C LYS A 38 3.74 -0.70 -10.50
N THR A 39 3.17 -1.17 -9.40
CA THR A 39 1.89 -0.65 -8.91
C THR A 39 2.01 0.80 -8.48
N MET A 40 3.08 1.16 -7.78
CA MET A 40 3.33 2.54 -7.38
C MET A 40 3.53 3.45 -8.60
N ALA A 41 4.23 2.96 -9.62
CA ALA A 41 4.40 3.71 -10.86
C ALA A 41 3.05 3.95 -11.55
N LEU A 42 2.20 2.95 -11.55
CA LEU A 42 0.87 3.06 -12.15
C LEU A 42 0.00 4.07 -11.38
N ILE A 43 0.03 4.03 -10.06
CA ILE A 43 -0.69 5.00 -9.22
C ILE A 43 -0.15 6.41 -9.47
N SER A 44 1.17 6.56 -9.62
CA SER A 44 1.77 7.86 -9.90
C SER A 44 1.29 8.43 -11.24
N LYS A 45 1.10 7.56 -12.23
CA LYS A 45 0.64 7.96 -13.54
C LYS A 45 -0.87 8.23 -13.57
N PHE A 46 -1.65 7.44 -12.84
CA PHE A 46 -3.11 7.55 -12.77
C PHE A 46 -3.54 7.60 -11.30
N PRO A 47 -3.40 8.78 -10.65
CA PRO A 47 -3.62 8.85 -9.20
C PRO A 47 -5.00 8.45 -8.72
N GLU A 48 -6.01 8.53 -9.57
CA GLU A 48 -7.38 8.18 -9.20
C GLU A 48 -7.75 6.74 -9.54
N ILE A 49 -6.75 5.92 -9.93
CA ILE A 49 -7.01 4.53 -10.32
C ILE A 49 -7.50 3.69 -9.14
N GLY A 50 -7.06 3.99 -7.93
CA GLY A 50 -7.48 3.26 -6.74
C GLY A 50 -8.91 3.56 -6.37
N ARG A 51 -9.59 2.57 -5.81
CA ARG A 51 -10.97 2.71 -5.37
C ARG A 51 -11.02 3.54 -4.08
N LEU A 52 -11.85 4.57 -4.10
CA LEU A 52 -12.07 5.39 -2.90
C LEU A 52 -12.79 4.56 -1.84
N ARG A 53 -12.27 4.57 -0.62
CA ARG A 53 -12.80 3.78 0.48
C ARG A 53 -13.62 4.67 1.41
N HIS A 54 -14.88 4.25 1.64
CA HIS A 54 -15.77 4.95 2.55
C HIS A 54 -15.94 4.21 3.87
N ASP A 55 -15.35 3.02 3.97
CA ASP A 55 -15.45 2.14 5.13
C ASP A 55 -14.27 2.30 6.10
N LEU A 56 -13.30 3.15 5.77
CA LEU A 56 -12.15 3.40 6.63
C LEU A 56 -12.35 4.66 7.46
N PRO A 57 -11.70 4.78 8.62
CA PRO A 57 -11.98 5.88 9.55
C PRO A 57 -11.52 7.26 9.09
N PHE A 58 -10.70 7.34 8.05
CA PHE A 58 -10.22 8.62 7.52
C PHE A 58 -10.71 8.80 6.09
N PRO A 59 -11.17 10.03 5.73
CA PRO A 59 -11.67 10.27 4.38
C PRO A 59 -10.54 10.31 3.35
N GLY A 60 -10.91 10.04 2.10
CA GLY A 60 -10.01 10.22 0.98
C GLY A 60 -9.02 9.09 0.74
N ILE A 61 -9.08 8.02 1.52
CA ILE A 61 -8.18 6.88 1.33
C ILE A 61 -8.65 6.06 0.13
N ARG A 62 -7.69 5.75 -0.75
CA ARG A 62 -7.91 4.88 -1.90
C ARG A 62 -7.12 3.61 -1.73
N THR A 63 -7.60 2.52 -2.32
CA THR A 63 -6.87 1.25 -2.35
C THR A 63 -6.71 0.76 -3.77
N PHE A 64 -5.55 0.16 -4.05
CA PHE A 64 -5.31 -0.51 -5.31
C PHE A 64 -4.48 -1.76 -5.04
N PHE A 65 -4.77 -2.83 -5.78
CA PHE A 65 -4.11 -4.11 -5.57
C PHE A 65 -2.81 -4.21 -6.37
N LEU A 66 -1.88 -5.03 -5.88
CA LEU A 66 -0.68 -5.38 -6.63
C LEU A 66 -1.05 -6.33 -7.77
N LYS A 67 -0.55 -6.04 -8.97
CA LYS A 67 -0.98 -6.73 -10.19
C LYS A 67 -0.81 -8.25 -10.14
N GLU A 68 0.33 -8.73 -9.67
CA GLU A 68 0.60 -10.17 -9.57
C GLU A 68 0.27 -10.78 -8.22
N PHE A 69 -0.06 -9.94 -7.25
CA PHE A 69 -0.38 -10.34 -5.88
C PHE A 69 -1.64 -9.60 -5.45
N PRO A 70 -2.80 -9.91 -6.06
CA PRO A 70 -3.99 -9.09 -5.91
C PRO A 70 -4.59 -9.05 -4.50
N ARG A 71 -4.14 -9.93 -3.61
CA ARG A 71 -4.57 -9.89 -2.20
C ARG A 71 -3.79 -8.86 -1.39
N TYR A 72 -2.71 -8.29 -1.94
CA TYR A 72 -1.98 -7.21 -1.30
C TYR A 72 -2.51 -5.89 -1.81
N LEU A 73 -2.78 -4.97 -0.88
CA LEU A 73 -3.39 -3.68 -1.19
C LEU A 73 -2.45 -2.55 -0.80
N VAL A 74 -2.33 -1.57 -1.68
CA VAL A 74 -1.69 -0.29 -1.38
C VAL A 74 -2.79 0.68 -0.96
N PHE A 75 -2.60 1.32 0.18
CA PHE A 75 -3.50 2.35 0.70
C PHE A 75 -2.81 3.69 0.52
N TYR A 76 -3.47 4.62 -0.16
CA TYR A 76 -2.89 5.92 -0.42
C TYR A 76 -3.96 7.00 -0.40
N ARG A 77 -3.52 8.24 -0.32
CA ARG A 77 -4.40 9.40 -0.33
C ARG A 77 -3.80 10.47 -1.23
N LEU A 78 -4.66 11.15 -1.98
CA LEU A 78 -4.21 12.26 -2.81
C LEU A 78 -4.18 13.53 -1.99
N GLU A 79 -3.03 14.19 -1.98
CA GLU A 79 -2.87 15.53 -1.46
C GLU A 79 -2.80 16.51 -2.64
N ALA A 80 -2.70 17.80 -2.35
CA ALA A 80 -2.78 18.82 -3.40
C ALA A 80 -1.84 18.56 -4.59
N GLU A 81 -0.59 18.16 -4.33
CA GLU A 81 0.37 17.88 -5.38
C GLU A 81 1.23 16.67 -5.07
N ALA A 82 0.68 15.75 -4.29
CA ALA A 82 1.42 14.58 -3.86
C ALA A 82 0.52 13.36 -3.71
N ILE A 83 1.12 12.19 -3.86
CA ILE A 83 0.48 10.93 -3.54
C ILE A 83 1.11 10.46 -2.24
N ASP A 84 0.28 10.31 -1.22
CA ASP A 84 0.70 9.93 0.12
C ASP A 84 0.48 8.43 0.28
N LEU A 85 1.56 7.64 0.22
CA LEU A 85 1.49 6.19 0.39
C LEU A 85 1.44 5.88 1.88
N LEU A 86 0.31 5.34 2.32
CA LEU A 86 0.00 5.17 3.74
C LEU A 86 0.37 3.79 4.27
N ARG A 87 -0.09 2.74 3.60
CA ARG A 87 0.12 1.36 4.02
C ARG A 87 0.19 0.44 2.81
N VAL A 88 0.84 -0.70 2.98
CA VAL A 88 0.68 -1.84 2.06
C VAL A 88 0.53 -3.10 2.92
N ARG A 89 -0.59 -3.80 2.76
CA ARG A 89 -0.89 -4.96 3.59
C ARG A 89 -1.70 -5.99 2.82
N HIS A 90 -1.65 -7.22 3.32
CA HIS A 90 -2.49 -8.29 2.79
C HIS A 90 -3.95 -7.99 3.13
N GLY A 91 -4.86 -8.18 2.17
CA GLY A 91 -6.26 -7.82 2.31
C GLY A 91 -7.05 -8.65 3.31
N MET A 92 -6.49 -9.73 3.84
CA MET A 92 -7.12 -10.52 4.88
C MET A 92 -7.00 -9.90 6.27
N MET A 93 -6.19 -8.85 6.41
CA MET A 93 -6.05 -8.16 7.67
C MET A 93 -7.30 -7.34 7.98
N HIS A 94 -7.50 -7.04 9.28
CA HIS A 94 -8.56 -6.13 9.70
C HIS A 94 -8.21 -4.72 9.25
N LEU A 95 -8.75 -4.32 8.08
CA LEU A 95 -8.36 -3.07 7.43
C LEU A 95 -8.65 -1.82 8.26
N PRO A 96 -9.82 -1.68 8.91
CA PRO A 96 -10.05 -0.51 9.77
C PRO A 96 -9.03 -0.38 10.88
N GLY A 97 -8.57 -1.50 11.44
CA GLY A 97 -7.59 -1.51 12.51
C GLY A 97 -6.23 -0.92 12.14
N LEU A 98 -5.92 -0.84 10.85
CA LEU A 98 -4.66 -0.21 10.40
C LEU A 98 -4.60 1.27 10.76
N PHE A 99 -5.76 1.89 11.00
CA PHE A 99 -5.86 3.33 11.23
C PHE A 99 -6.52 3.69 12.56
N GLU A 100 -6.71 2.70 13.46
CA GLU A 100 -7.47 2.95 14.69
C GLU A 100 -6.78 3.86 15.70
N THR A 101 -5.47 3.86 15.73
CA THR A 101 -4.69 4.52 16.78
C THR A 101 -4.26 5.93 16.43
N GLY A 102 -4.96 6.59 15.53
CA GLY A 102 -4.64 7.97 15.20
C GLY A 102 -4.65 8.23 13.72
N THR A 103 -3.87 9.23 13.30
CA THR A 103 -3.82 9.61 11.90
C THR A 103 -3.03 8.58 11.08
N PRO A 104 -3.27 8.49 9.76
CA PRO A 104 -2.48 7.60 8.91
C PRO A 104 -1.01 8.01 8.80
N GLU A 105 -0.58 8.98 9.57
CA GLU A 105 0.78 9.52 9.55
C GLU A 105 1.75 8.79 10.47
N ALA A 106 1.29 7.81 11.16
CA ALA A 106 2.12 7.07 12.12
C ALA A 106 3.37 6.46 11.47
#